data_264a998a857f830bc64df5003349fc76
#
_entry.id   264a998a857f830bc64df5003349fc76
#
_cell.length_a   1.000
_cell.length_b   1.000
_cell.length_c   1.000
_cell.angle_alpha   90.00
_cell.angle_beta   90.00
_cell.angle_gamma   90.00
#
_symmetry.space_group_name_H-M   'P 1'
#
loop_
_entity.id
_entity.type
_entity.pdbx_description
1 polymer ?
#
loop_
_entity_poly.entity_id
_entity_poly.type
_entity_poly.pdbx_seq_one_letter_code
_entity_poly.pdbx_strand_id
1 'polypeptide(L)'
;MYLKGDITAINEGKLQLDLASERSYFAGAATTETNGKLHMKLRHGALWDLTADSKLSSLVFEDGAMLDMAQAAGYQNLRTDSFTGSGATFVLGTDIHSDQSDKVYITGSTPTGTVHHNIQIKDAGRNIGDNLHLLLVDDASGNYTFTAQDAYGGGIYNYKAEFSNEVNGGIKWYLESLKASDVTQDVKALGKVGTGIYSLVVTGNDSLRSRLGELREDVDAGVWARVYGGRLKGDSFTENYQTYQLGYDMPFSSEEGATADWIGGAAVEYSKGNIGYGVGSGENKMSALALYAARHTKSGDNVDIILKHGWVKGDIETYGIGADDSDYDTNSTSLSVEYNKRLAQKNNTFIAPQLQLTLTHINGNEFTTRRDIKVSSEGSGADGRDGGLSEAAVCGTHR
;
A
#
# COMPACT_ATOMS: atom_id res chain seq x y z
N MET A 1 -7.37 30.68 1.68
CA MET A 1 -8.51 31.00 2.56
C MET A 1 -9.06 29.73 3.15
N TYR A 2 -9.37 29.69 4.43
CA TYR A 2 -10.00 28.55 5.10
C TYR A 2 -11.25 29.02 5.82
N LEU A 3 -12.42 28.53 5.40
CA LEU A 3 -13.72 28.85 5.98
C LEU A 3 -14.40 27.57 6.46
N LYS A 4 -15.01 27.63 7.64
CA LYS A 4 -15.80 26.52 8.21
C LYS A 4 -17.05 27.06 8.88
N GLY A 5 -18.19 26.46 8.53
CA GLY A 5 -19.53 26.86 9.01
C GLY A 5 -20.42 27.33 7.85
N ASP A 6 -21.71 27.38 8.07
CA ASP A 6 -22.69 27.68 7.05
C ASP A 6 -22.72 29.18 6.72
N ILE A 7 -23.03 29.51 5.48
CA ILE A 7 -23.22 30.87 5.01
C ILE A 7 -24.64 31.04 4.43
N THR A 8 -25.32 32.12 4.80
CA THR A 8 -26.65 32.40 4.32
C THR A 8 -26.79 33.88 3.90
N ALA A 9 -27.26 34.11 2.68
CA ALA A 9 -27.68 35.43 2.22
C ALA A 9 -29.19 35.59 2.46
N ILE A 10 -29.57 36.61 3.25
CA ILE A 10 -30.96 36.90 3.64
C ILE A 10 -31.40 38.31 3.28
N ASN A 11 -32.68 38.56 3.22
CA ASN A 11 -33.29 39.92 3.18
C ASN A 11 -32.68 40.82 2.09
N GLU A 12 -32.65 40.37 0.84
CA GLU A 12 -32.06 41.06 -0.32
C GLU A 12 -30.55 41.32 -0.21
N GLY A 13 -29.90 40.77 0.85
CA GLY A 13 -28.45 40.80 0.99
C GLY A 13 -27.74 40.12 -0.16
N LYS A 14 -26.59 40.69 -0.54
CA LYS A 14 -25.72 40.09 -1.58
C LYS A 14 -24.44 39.65 -0.93
N LEU A 15 -24.14 38.34 -1.08
CA LEU A 15 -22.89 37.73 -0.65
C LEU A 15 -22.13 37.20 -1.86
N GLN A 16 -20.85 37.49 -1.94
CA GLN A 16 -19.96 36.95 -2.95
C GLN A 16 -18.77 36.28 -2.26
N LEU A 17 -18.53 35.01 -2.63
CA LEU A 17 -17.40 34.24 -2.16
C LEU A 17 -16.55 33.78 -3.36
N ASP A 18 -15.26 34.16 -3.39
CA ASP A 18 -14.29 33.74 -4.42
C ASP A 18 -13.19 32.90 -3.77
N LEU A 19 -13.18 31.60 -4.10
CA LEU A 19 -12.17 30.63 -3.70
C LEU A 19 -11.28 30.38 -4.92
N ALA A 20 -10.07 30.95 -4.92
CA ALA A 20 -9.27 31.15 -6.13
C ALA A 20 -7.90 30.45 -6.10
N SER A 21 -7.72 29.40 -5.29
CA SER A 21 -6.46 28.63 -5.27
C SER A 21 -6.66 27.27 -4.63
N GLU A 22 -5.76 26.32 -4.89
CA GLU A 22 -5.69 25.00 -4.25
C GLU A 22 -5.61 25.02 -2.71
N ARG A 23 -5.25 26.18 -2.12
CA ARG A 23 -5.25 26.39 -0.65
C ARG A 23 -6.53 27.05 -0.16
N SER A 24 -7.49 27.28 -1.03
CA SER A 24 -8.80 27.84 -0.66
C SER A 24 -9.75 26.69 -0.36
N TYR A 25 -10.30 26.72 0.84
CA TYR A 25 -11.17 25.66 1.36
C TYR A 25 -12.39 26.27 2.05
N PHE A 26 -13.56 25.73 1.75
CA PHE A 26 -14.80 26.02 2.45
C PHE A 26 -15.47 24.72 2.87
N ALA A 27 -15.85 24.58 4.14
CA ALA A 27 -16.66 23.50 4.66
C ALA A 27 -17.92 24.05 5.29
N GLY A 28 -19.07 23.77 4.69
CA GLY A 28 -20.36 24.29 5.17
C GLY A 28 -21.43 24.25 4.08
N ALA A 29 -22.68 24.53 4.49
CA ALA A 29 -23.77 24.80 3.58
C ALA A 29 -23.75 26.27 3.10
N ALA A 30 -24.26 26.50 1.89
CA ALA A 30 -24.38 27.82 1.30
C ALA A 30 -25.82 28.06 0.83
N THR A 31 -26.56 28.96 1.46
CA THR A 31 -27.99 29.09 1.24
C THR A 31 -28.43 30.56 0.95
N THR A 32 -29.54 30.68 0.22
CA THR A 32 -30.23 31.95 -0.01
C THR A 32 -31.65 31.89 0.55
N GLU A 33 -32.04 32.92 1.29
CA GLU A 33 -33.40 33.05 1.84
C GLU A 33 -33.93 34.46 1.59
N THR A 34 -35.24 34.60 1.54
CA THR A 34 -35.95 35.92 1.49
C THR A 34 -35.31 36.89 0.48
N ASN A 35 -35.21 36.50 -0.80
CA ASN A 35 -34.61 37.26 -1.90
C ASN A 35 -33.11 37.55 -1.76
N GLY A 36 -32.42 36.97 -0.80
CA GLY A 36 -30.97 37.02 -0.72
C GLY A 36 -30.29 36.50 -1.98
N LYS A 37 -29.11 37.02 -2.28
CA LYS A 37 -28.31 36.58 -3.45
C LYS A 37 -26.93 36.11 -2.98
N LEU A 38 -26.62 34.87 -3.29
CA LEU A 38 -25.35 34.26 -2.98
C LEU A 38 -24.65 33.86 -4.29
N HIS A 39 -23.51 34.48 -4.55
CA HIS A 39 -22.67 34.21 -5.70
C HIS A 39 -21.39 33.57 -5.25
N MET A 40 -21.09 32.37 -5.73
CA MET A 40 -19.90 31.64 -5.39
C MET A 40 -19.05 31.38 -6.63
N LYS A 41 -17.73 31.52 -6.47
CA LYS A 41 -16.76 31.18 -7.49
C LYS A 41 -15.69 30.28 -6.90
N LEU A 42 -15.51 29.12 -7.52
CA LEU A 42 -14.46 28.15 -7.22
C LEU A 42 -13.59 27.92 -8.45
N ARG A 43 -12.28 28.08 -8.28
CA ARG A 43 -11.31 27.93 -9.39
C ARG A 43 -9.92 27.56 -8.89
N HIS A 44 -9.03 27.15 -9.81
CA HIS A 44 -7.62 26.85 -9.52
C HIS A 44 -7.42 25.84 -8.38
N GLY A 45 -8.19 24.74 -8.42
CA GLY A 45 -8.09 23.69 -7.43
C GLY A 45 -8.72 23.97 -6.06
N ALA A 46 -9.52 25.02 -5.92
CA ALA A 46 -10.25 25.32 -4.69
C ALA A 46 -11.22 24.18 -4.33
N LEU A 47 -11.39 23.92 -3.03
CA LEU A 47 -12.25 22.84 -2.52
C LEU A 47 -13.41 23.42 -1.71
N TRP A 48 -14.61 22.92 -1.98
CA TRP A 48 -15.80 23.09 -1.17
C TRP A 48 -16.32 21.74 -0.68
N ASP A 49 -16.25 21.49 0.64
CA ASP A 49 -16.95 20.38 1.29
C ASP A 49 -18.37 20.85 1.66
N LEU A 50 -19.35 20.40 0.90
CA LEU A 50 -20.75 20.73 1.15
C LEU A 50 -21.30 19.83 2.26
N THR A 51 -21.74 20.44 3.35
CA THR A 51 -22.14 19.69 4.56
C THR A 51 -23.64 19.54 4.73
N ALA A 52 -24.45 20.29 3.98
CA ALA A 52 -25.90 20.18 3.95
C ALA A 52 -26.47 20.77 2.66
N ASP A 53 -27.78 20.55 2.41
CA ASP A 53 -28.50 21.11 1.27
C ASP A 53 -28.15 22.59 1.05
N SER A 54 -27.83 22.93 -0.17
CA SER A 54 -27.36 24.27 -0.52
C SER A 54 -28.09 24.84 -1.72
N LYS A 55 -28.28 26.18 -1.70
CA LYS A 55 -28.92 26.92 -2.77
C LYS A 55 -28.19 28.20 -3.07
N LEU A 56 -27.74 28.37 -4.31
CA LEU A 56 -26.99 29.51 -4.81
C LEU A 56 -27.76 30.27 -5.89
N SER A 57 -27.57 31.59 -5.95
CA SER A 57 -28.01 32.38 -7.10
C SER A 57 -27.09 32.21 -8.30
N SER A 58 -25.80 31.98 -8.06
CA SER A 58 -24.85 31.60 -9.13
C SER A 58 -23.68 30.83 -8.58
N LEU A 59 -23.19 29.89 -9.39
CA LEU A 59 -21.95 29.14 -9.16
C LEU A 59 -21.08 29.25 -10.42
N VAL A 60 -19.88 29.79 -10.27
CA VAL A 60 -18.80 29.70 -11.26
C VAL A 60 -17.84 28.61 -10.78
N PHE A 61 -17.68 27.54 -11.61
CA PHE A 61 -16.98 26.33 -11.19
C PHE A 61 -16.02 25.87 -12.29
N GLU A 62 -14.73 26.12 -12.12
CA GLU A 62 -13.75 26.02 -13.20
C GLU A 62 -12.35 25.62 -12.72
N ASP A 63 -11.45 25.30 -13.66
CA ASP A 63 -10.00 25.12 -13.45
C ASP A 63 -9.62 24.11 -12.38
N GLY A 64 -10.19 22.91 -12.43
CA GLY A 64 -9.86 21.85 -11.48
C GLY A 64 -10.37 22.04 -10.05
N ALA A 65 -11.22 23.04 -9.82
CA ALA A 65 -11.92 23.18 -8.55
C ALA A 65 -12.76 21.93 -8.24
N MET A 66 -12.96 21.65 -6.97
CA MET A 66 -13.68 20.45 -6.49
C MET A 66 -14.80 20.83 -5.54
N LEU A 67 -15.95 20.21 -5.72
CA LEU A 67 -17.07 20.21 -4.79
C LEU A 67 -17.25 18.78 -4.26
N ASP A 68 -16.98 18.54 -2.98
CA ASP A 68 -17.20 17.26 -2.33
C ASP A 68 -18.51 17.31 -1.53
N MET A 69 -19.51 16.58 -1.97
CA MET A 69 -20.79 16.39 -1.30
C MET A 69 -20.82 15.10 -0.47
N ALA A 70 -19.93 14.14 -0.79
CA ALA A 70 -19.91 12.83 -0.19
C ALA A 70 -19.34 12.77 1.24
N GLN A 71 -18.92 13.91 1.81
CA GLN A 71 -18.45 14.00 3.20
C GLN A 71 -19.59 14.29 4.19
N ALA A 72 -20.77 14.68 3.70
CA ALA A 72 -21.91 15.01 4.55
C ALA A 72 -22.55 13.74 5.15
N ALA A 73 -23.25 13.93 6.25
CA ALA A 73 -24.12 12.87 6.80
C ALA A 73 -25.42 12.83 5.99
N GLY A 74 -25.60 11.75 5.23
CA GLY A 74 -26.73 11.58 4.30
C GLY A 74 -26.47 12.24 2.94
N TYR A 75 -27.50 12.25 2.06
CA TYR A 75 -27.40 12.73 0.69
C TYR A 75 -27.94 14.14 0.57
N GLN A 76 -27.18 14.99 -0.11
CA GLN A 76 -27.42 16.43 -0.18
C GLN A 76 -27.87 16.86 -1.57
N ASN A 77 -28.56 18.02 -1.62
CA ASN A 77 -28.94 18.66 -2.86
C ASN A 77 -28.23 20.01 -2.99
N LEU A 78 -27.54 20.20 -4.11
CA LEU A 78 -27.06 21.50 -4.53
C LEU A 78 -28.01 22.06 -5.59
N ARG A 79 -28.53 23.27 -5.39
CA ARG A 79 -29.35 24.00 -6.38
C ARG A 79 -28.66 25.29 -6.77
N THR A 80 -28.60 25.57 -8.06
CA THR A 80 -28.06 26.85 -8.54
C THR A 80 -28.93 27.42 -9.68
N ASP A 81 -29.25 28.71 -9.60
CA ASP A 81 -30.05 29.40 -10.60
C ASP A 81 -29.18 29.76 -11.85
N SER A 82 -27.89 29.96 -11.66
CA SER A 82 -26.94 30.19 -12.75
C SER A 82 -25.66 29.39 -12.52
N PHE A 83 -25.21 28.67 -13.53
CA PHE A 83 -24.01 27.86 -13.49
C PHE A 83 -23.13 28.16 -14.68
N THR A 84 -21.81 28.37 -14.45
CA THR A 84 -20.84 28.65 -15.52
C THR A 84 -19.46 28.10 -15.15
N GLY A 85 -18.57 28.01 -16.15
CA GLY A 85 -17.22 27.47 -15.96
C GLY A 85 -17.12 26.04 -16.52
N SER A 86 -15.93 25.49 -16.53
CA SER A 86 -15.61 24.16 -17.06
C SER A 86 -14.42 23.52 -16.35
N GLY A 87 -14.24 22.20 -16.51
CA GLY A 87 -13.06 21.49 -16.03
C GLY A 87 -13.01 21.27 -14.51
N ALA A 88 -14.10 21.44 -13.82
CA ALA A 88 -14.21 21.17 -12.37
C ALA A 88 -14.77 19.76 -12.11
N THR A 89 -14.66 19.29 -10.85
CA THR A 89 -15.07 17.96 -10.44
C THR A 89 -16.11 18.02 -9.32
N PHE A 90 -17.22 17.32 -9.52
CA PHE A 90 -18.21 17.02 -8.49
C PHE A 90 -17.91 15.66 -7.89
N VAL A 91 -17.69 15.57 -6.58
CA VAL A 91 -17.64 14.31 -5.85
C VAL A 91 -19.02 14.07 -5.23
N LEU A 92 -19.72 13.06 -5.73
CA LEU A 92 -21.09 12.77 -5.32
C LEU A 92 -21.13 11.46 -4.52
N GLY A 93 -21.73 11.53 -3.34
CA GLY A 93 -22.06 10.37 -2.54
C GLY A 93 -23.21 9.59 -3.13
N THR A 94 -23.13 8.26 -3.10
CA THR A 94 -24.22 7.37 -3.49
C THR A 94 -24.36 6.24 -2.49
N ASP A 95 -25.54 5.65 -2.43
CA ASP A 95 -25.80 4.33 -1.90
C ASP A 95 -26.66 3.59 -2.93
N ILE A 96 -26.00 2.80 -3.76
CA ILE A 96 -26.66 2.08 -4.84
C ILE A 96 -27.59 0.98 -4.35
N HIS A 97 -27.44 0.56 -3.08
CA HIS A 97 -28.32 -0.45 -2.48
C HIS A 97 -29.66 0.15 -2.05
N SER A 98 -29.66 1.39 -1.55
CA SER A 98 -30.88 2.09 -1.12
C SER A 98 -31.40 3.09 -2.15
N ASP A 99 -30.84 3.13 -3.34
CA ASP A 99 -31.21 4.01 -4.46
C ASP A 99 -31.15 5.51 -4.07
N GLN A 100 -30.10 5.90 -3.37
CA GLN A 100 -29.87 7.27 -2.88
C GLN A 100 -28.58 7.87 -3.44
N SER A 101 -28.63 9.18 -3.70
CA SER A 101 -27.48 9.94 -4.19
C SER A 101 -27.53 11.40 -3.81
N ASP A 102 -26.39 12.03 -3.74
CA ASP A 102 -26.27 13.48 -3.87
C ASP A 102 -26.77 13.94 -5.24
N LYS A 103 -27.39 15.10 -5.30
CA LYS A 103 -27.97 15.63 -6.53
C LYS A 103 -27.59 17.09 -6.77
N VAL A 104 -27.27 17.39 -8.03
CA VAL A 104 -27.01 18.75 -8.49
C VAL A 104 -28.14 19.18 -9.41
N TYR A 105 -28.78 20.32 -9.11
CA TYR A 105 -29.85 20.91 -9.91
C TYR A 105 -29.40 22.25 -10.47
N ILE A 106 -29.31 22.35 -11.80
CA ILE A 106 -28.99 23.54 -12.53
C ILE A 106 -30.28 24.07 -13.15
N THR A 107 -30.89 25.08 -12.54
CA THR A 107 -32.24 25.54 -12.91
C THR A 107 -32.24 26.59 -13.99
N GLY A 108 -31.13 27.32 -14.16
CA GLY A 108 -30.94 28.28 -15.23
C GLY A 108 -29.47 28.40 -15.57
N SER A 109 -29.14 28.55 -16.82
CA SER A 109 -27.80 28.84 -17.28
C SER A 109 -27.84 29.24 -18.76
N THR A 110 -26.94 30.10 -19.18
CA THR A 110 -26.75 30.46 -20.56
C THR A 110 -25.26 30.43 -20.93
N PRO A 111 -24.56 29.28 -20.82
CA PRO A 111 -23.22 29.19 -21.37
C PRO A 111 -23.31 29.26 -22.89
N THR A 112 -22.34 29.89 -23.53
CA THR A 112 -22.16 29.85 -24.95
C THR A 112 -21.47 28.52 -25.35
N GLY A 113 -22.26 27.52 -25.74
CA GLY A 113 -21.75 26.22 -26.17
C GLY A 113 -21.81 25.13 -25.05
N THR A 114 -21.40 23.92 -25.40
CA THR A 114 -21.34 22.78 -24.51
C THR A 114 -20.17 22.92 -23.57
N VAL A 115 -20.42 22.76 -22.29
CA VAL A 115 -19.43 22.85 -21.22
C VAL A 115 -19.25 21.49 -20.53
N HIS A 116 -18.01 21.18 -20.20
CA HIS A 116 -17.62 19.87 -19.69
C HIS A 116 -17.13 19.93 -18.25
N HIS A 117 -17.64 19.02 -17.42
CA HIS A 117 -17.22 18.79 -16.05
C HIS A 117 -17.00 17.30 -15.78
N ASN A 118 -16.38 16.98 -14.64
CA ASN A 118 -16.18 15.62 -14.20
C ASN A 118 -17.08 15.28 -13.01
N ILE A 119 -17.48 14.03 -12.93
CA ILE A 119 -18.14 13.46 -11.74
C ILE A 119 -17.31 12.29 -11.23
N GLN A 120 -17.02 12.30 -9.94
CA GLN A 120 -16.45 11.21 -9.20
C GLN A 120 -17.50 10.64 -8.24
N ILE A 121 -17.75 9.35 -8.30
CA ILE A 121 -18.70 8.67 -7.43
C ILE A 121 -18.02 8.12 -6.19
N LYS A 122 -18.65 8.29 -5.04
CA LYS A 122 -18.22 7.72 -3.75
C LYS A 122 -19.39 6.98 -3.11
N ASP A 123 -19.48 5.69 -3.38
CA ASP A 123 -20.55 4.86 -2.83
C ASP A 123 -20.32 4.51 -1.35
N ALA A 124 -21.33 4.75 -0.51
CA ALA A 124 -21.27 4.53 0.93
C ALA A 124 -21.05 3.05 1.30
N GLY A 125 -21.70 2.14 0.56
CA GLY A 125 -21.60 0.71 0.75
C GLY A 125 -20.40 0.09 0.05
N ARG A 126 -19.65 0.87 -0.78
CA ARG A 126 -18.59 0.36 -1.64
C ARG A 126 -19.03 -0.81 -2.50
N ASN A 127 -20.28 -0.74 -2.97
CA ASN A 127 -20.92 -1.78 -3.75
C ASN A 127 -20.60 -1.62 -5.24
N ILE A 128 -20.81 -2.70 -5.97
CA ILE A 128 -20.87 -2.70 -7.43
C ILE A 128 -22.31 -2.95 -7.86
N GLY A 129 -22.72 -2.38 -8.98
CA GLY A 129 -24.08 -2.53 -9.49
C GLY A 129 -24.19 -2.16 -10.96
N ASP A 130 -25.14 -2.78 -11.62
CA ASP A 130 -25.52 -2.55 -13.01
C ASP A 130 -27.02 -2.20 -13.09
N ASN A 131 -27.41 -1.45 -14.14
CA ASN A 131 -28.80 -1.04 -14.38
C ASN A 131 -29.37 -0.19 -13.24
N LEU A 132 -28.59 0.76 -12.71
CA LEU A 132 -28.94 1.52 -11.51
C LEU A 132 -29.94 2.63 -11.80
N HIS A 133 -29.76 3.40 -12.86
CA HIS A 133 -30.54 4.57 -13.25
C HIS A 133 -30.75 5.62 -12.14
N LEU A 134 -29.65 5.94 -11.43
CA LEU A 134 -29.65 6.81 -10.26
C LEU A 134 -29.35 8.27 -10.66
N LEU A 135 -30.29 9.19 -10.44
CA LEU A 135 -30.15 10.59 -10.83
C LEU A 135 -28.99 11.27 -10.07
N LEU A 136 -28.08 11.90 -10.81
CA LEU A 136 -26.94 12.67 -10.31
C LEU A 136 -27.07 14.17 -10.58
N VAL A 137 -27.40 14.54 -11.84
CA VAL A 137 -27.51 15.94 -12.25
C VAL A 137 -28.80 16.15 -13.03
N ASP A 138 -29.54 17.19 -12.69
CA ASP A 138 -30.68 17.70 -13.45
C ASP A 138 -30.31 19.07 -14.00
N ASP A 139 -29.92 19.13 -15.27
CA ASP A 139 -29.52 20.33 -15.99
C ASP A 139 -30.67 20.82 -16.89
N ALA A 140 -31.45 21.76 -16.39
CA ALA A 140 -32.55 22.36 -17.14
C ALA A 140 -32.04 23.18 -18.35
N SER A 141 -30.78 23.58 -18.41
CA SER A 141 -30.23 24.34 -19.55
C SER A 141 -29.85 23.44 -20.71
N GLY A 142 -29.53 22.17 -20.47
CA GLY A 142 -29.08 21.21 -21.47
C GLY A 142 -27.71 21.50 -22.08
N ASN A 143 -26.86 22.26 -21.39
CA ASN A 143 -25.58 22.72 -21.92
C ASN A 143 -24.36 22.06 -21.28
N TYR A 144 -24.56 21.19 -20.28
CA TYR A 144 -23.46 20.56 -19.57
C TYR A 144 -23.30 19.08 -19.94
N THR A 145 -22.06 18.68 -20.04
CA THR A 145 -21.66 17.27 -20.21
C THR A 145 -20.77 16.84 -19.04
N PHE A 146 -20.91 15.58 -18.66
CA PHE A 146 -20.15 15.03 -17.55
C PHE A 146 -19.43 13.75 -17.96
N THR A 147 -18.17 13.62 -17.52
CA THR A 147 -17.38 12.39 -17.65
C THR A 147 -17.15 11.79 -16.26
N ALA A 148 -17.30 10.47 -16.18
CA ALA A 148 -16.93 9.74 -15.01
C ALA A 148 -15.42 9.77 -14.82
N GLN A 149 -14.97 10.25 -13.66
CA GLN A 149 -13.63 9.97 -13.18
C GLN A 149 -13.65 8.65 -12.39
N ASP A 150 -12.49 7.98 -12.33
CA ASP A 150 -12.35 6.76 -11.53
C ASP A 150 -12.81 7.05 -10.11
N ALA A 151 -13.79 6.29 -9.64
CA ALA A 151 -14.29 6.39 -8.30
C ALA A 151 -13.32 5.68 -7.35
N TYR A 152 -12.80 6.41 -6.39
CA TYR A 152 -11.97 5.83 -5.34
C TYR A 152 -12.88 5.20 -4.28
N GLY A 153 -13.02 3.89 -4.38
CA GLY A 153 -13.59 3.17 -3.27
C GLY A 153 -12.55 2.99 -2.18
N GLY A 154 -12.55 3.62 -1.07
CA GLY A 154 -11.61 3.38 0.05
C GLY A 154 -11.60 1.92 0.57
N GLY A 155 -11.77 0.94 -0.32
CA GLY A 155 -11.79 -0.50 -0.14
C GLY A 155 -10.76 -1.22 -1.01
N ILE A 156 -11.10 -2.45 -1.41
CA ILE A 156 -10.19 -3.33 -2.17
C ILE A 156 -10.01 -2.85 -3.62
N TYR A 157 -11.07 -2.30 -4.23
CA TYR A 157 -11.09 -1.95 -5.64
C TYR A 157 -11.29 -0.46 -5.87
N ASN A 158 -10.70 0.04 -6.96
CA ASN A 158 -11.16 1.24 -7.62
C ASN A 158 -12.42 0.90 -8.42
N TYR A 159 -13.30 1.88 -8.59
CA TYR A 159 -14.53 1.69 -9.32
C TYR A 159 -14.55 2.57 -10.55
N LYS A 160 -15.13 2.06 -11.62
CA LYS A 160 -15.43 2.80 -12.84
C LYS A 160 -16.95 2.99 -12.92
N ALA A 161 -17.37 4.25 -12.97
CA ALA A 161 -18.75 4.61 -13.16
C ALA A 161 -19.09 4.73 -14.66
N GLU A 162 -20.28 4.31 -15.04
CA GLU A 162 -20.84 4.56 -16.38
C GLU A 162 -22.10 5.42 -16.21
N PHE A 163 -22.21 6.46 -17.03
CA PHE A 163 -23.32 7.39 -17.00
C PHE A 163 -24.16 7.28 -18.26
N SER A 164 -25.48 7.51 -18.12
CA SER A 164 -26.39 7.81 -19.22
C SER A 164 -26.96 9.20 -19.06
N ASN A 165 -27.62 9.68 -20.11
CA ASN A 165 -28.40 10.90 -20.02
C ASN A 165 -29.74 10.79 -20.77
N GLU A 166 -30.70 11.56 -20.28
CA GLU A 166 -32.01 11.72 -20.90
C GLU A 166 -32.25 13.17 -21.26
N VAL A 167 -32.69 13.43 -22.49
CA VAL A 167 -33.00 14.77 -23.00
C VAL A 167 -34.49 14.99 -23.01
N ASN A 168 -35.01 15.85 -22.14
CA ASN A 168 -36.41 16.21 -22.08
C ASN A 168 -36.60 17.64 -21.53
N GLY A 169 -36.47 18.66 -22.40
CA GLY A 169 -36.49 20.07 -21.97
C GLY A 169 -35.29 20.53 -21.15
N GLY A 170 -34.28 19.73 -21.03
CA GLY A 170 -33.03 19.82 -20.34
C GLY A 170 -32.32 18.48 -20.48
N ILE A 171 -31.23 18.27 -19.74
CA ILE A 171 -30.49 16.98 -19.70
C ILE A 171 -30.41 16.49 -18.26
N LYS A 172 -30.87 15.24 -18.04
CA LYS A 172 -30.66 14.54 -16.79
C LYS A 172 -29.59 13.49 -16.92
N TRP A 173 -28.65 13.47 -15.97
CA TRP A 173 -27.54 12.53 -15.94
C TRP A 173 -27.72 11.52 -14.83
N TYR A 174 -27.56 10.25 -15.19
CA TYR A 174 -27.79 9.11 -14.30
C TYR A 174 -26.53 8.26 -14.17
N LEU A 175 -26.30 7.71 -12.99
CA LEU A 175 -25.38 6.60 -12.79
C LEU A 175 -26.07 5.31 -13.24
N GLU A 176 -25.52 4.65 -14.24
CA GLU A 176 -26.05 3.40 -14.77
C GLU A 176 -25.33 2.17 -14.23
N SER A 177 -24.05 2.29 -13.99
CA SER A 177 -23.30 1.20 -13.40
C SER A 177 -22.10 1.70 -12.60
N LEU A 178 -21.71 0.91 -11.61
CA LEU A 178 -20.49 1.06 -10.84
C LEU A 178 -19.77 -0.29 -10.80
N LYS A 179 -18.70 -0.43 -11.55
CA LYS A 179 -17.95 -1.69 -11.73
C LYS A 179 -16.59 -1.61 -11.08
N ALA A 180 -16.14 -2.71 -10.45
CA ALA A 180 -14.77 -2.82 -10.01
C ALA A 180 -13.82 -2.76 -11.22
N SER A 181 -12.82 -1.89 -11.19
CA SER A 181 -11.87 -1.72 -12.29
C SER A 181 -10.51 -2.34 -11.99
N ASP A 182 -9.87 -1.98 -10.91
CA ASP A 182 -8.55 -2.46 -10.52
C ASP A 182 -8.43 -2.49 -9.00
N VAL A 183 -7.49 -3.27 -8.48
CA VAL A 183 -7.17 -3.28 -7.05
C VAL A 183 -6.47 -1.96 -6.68
N THR A 184 -6.87 -1.38 -5.55
CA THR A 184 -6.28 -0.12 -5.07
C THR A 184 -4.79 -0.27 -4.79
N GLN A 185 -4.03 0.83 -4.88
CA GLN A 185 -2.59 0.80 -4.60
C GLN A 185 -2.30 0.44 -3.14
N ASP A 186 -3.18 0.84 -2.22
CA ASP A 186 -3.08 0.48 -0.80
C ASP A 186 -3.17 -1.04 -0.62
N VAL A 187 -4.14 -1.70 -1.23
CA VAL A 187 -4.28 -3.17 -1.17
C VAL A 187 -3.11 -3.88 -1.87
N LYS A 188 -2.60 -3.33 -2.98
CA LYS A 188 -1.38 -3.84 -3.61
C LYS A 188 -0.18 -3.77 -2.67
N ALA A 189 -0.06 -2.72 -1.85
CA ALA A 189 0.98 -2.61 -0.83
C ALA A 189 0.80 -3.64 0.29
N LEU A 190 -0.44 -3.81 0.80
CA LEU A 190 -0.76 -4.83 1.80
C LEU A 190 -0.39 -6.25 1.32
N GLY A 191 -0.65 -6.56 0.05
CA GLY A 191 -0.29 -7.85 -0.56
C GLY A 191 1.22 -8.12 -0.65
N LYS A 192 2.08 -7.12 -0.42
CA LYS A 192 3.55 -7.27 -0.45
C LYS A 192 4.19 -7.55 0.91
N VAL A 193 3.42 -7.58 1.99
CA VAL A 193 3.91 -7.87 3.35
C VAL A 193 4.72 -9.17 3.37
N GLY A 194 4.22 -10.24 2.74
CA GLY A 194 4.92 -11.51 2.65
C GLY A 194 6.31 -11.41 2.01
N THR A 195 6.48 -10.53 1.02
CA THR A 195 7.78 -10.29 0.38
C THR A 195 8.78 -9.65 1.35
N GLY A 196 8.32 -8.68 2.18
CA GLY A 196 9.17 -8.06 3.20
C GLY A 196 9.58 -9.05 4.29
N ILE A 197 8.68 -9.90 4.74
CA ILE A 197 8.99 -10.98 5.69
C ILE A 197 10.05 -11.92 5.10
N TYR A 198 9.83 -12.38 3.85
CA TYR A 198 10.74 -13.27 3.16
C TYR A 198 12.15 -12.67 3.02
N SER A 199 12.25 -11.38 2.64
CA SER A 199 13.54 -10.72 2.45
C SER A 199 14.35 -10.66 3.76
N LEU A 200 13.70 -10.35 4.89
CA LEU A 200 14.34 -10.30 6.20
C LEU A 200 14.82 -11.69 6.66
N VAL A 201 14.01 -12.74 6.45
CA VAL A 201 14.35 -14.13 6.81
C VAL A 201 15.54 -14.63 6.00
N VAL A 202 15.55 -14.42 4.68
CA VAL A 202 16.64 -14.86 3.78
C VAL A 202 17.94 -14.14 4.13
N THR A 203 17.90 -12.83 4.34
CA THR A 203 19.08 -12.04 4.73
C THR A 203 19.69 -12.55 6.03
N GLY A 204 18.87 -12.90 7.01
CA GLY A 204 19.37 -13.47 8.27
C GLY A 204 20.06 -14.84 8.08
N ASN A 205 19.57 -15.68 7.16
CA ASN A 205 20.19 -16.97 6.87
C ASN A 205 21.60 -16.79 6.24
N ASP A 206 21.71 -15.91 5.26
CA ASP A 206 22.97 -15.65 4.56
C ASP A 206 24.07 -15.13 5.48
N SER A 207 23.73 -14.37 6.48
CA SER A 207 24.72 -13.78 7.38
C SER A 207 25.34 -14.79 8.35
N LEU A 208 24.57 -15.73 8.89
CA LEU A 208 25.10 -16.77 9.76
C LEU A 208 26.03 -17.69 8.97
N ARG A 209 25.69 -18.00 7.73
CA ARG A 209 26.58 -18.71 6.80
C ARG A 209 27.91 -18.01 6.59
N SER A 210 27.91 -16.69 6.38
CA SER A 210 29.14 -15.92 6.25
C SER A 210 30.04 -16.03 7.49
N ARG A 211 29.43 -16.13 8.69
CA ARG A 211 30.17 -16.34 9.94
C ARG A 211 30.89 -17.69 9.95
N LEU A 212 30.23 -18.76 9.53
CA LEU A 212 30.85 -20.08 9.46
C LEU A 212 32.03 -20.12 8.47
N GLY A 213 31.96 -19.34 7.39
CA GLY A 213 33.07 -19.16 6.47
C GLY A 213 34.32 -18.55 7.11
N GLU A 214 34.16 -17.68 8.09
CA GLU A 214 35.27 -17.07 8.85
C GLU A 214 35.97 -18.04 9.81
N LEU A 215 35.24 -19.08 10.26
CA LEU A 215 35.76 -20.09 11.19
C LEU A 215 36.71 -21.12 10.56
N ARG A 216 36.96 -21.04 9.26
CA ARG A 216 37.73 -22.08 8.53
C ARG A 216 39.21 -22.11 8.83
N GLU A 217 39.78 -21.11 9.49
CA GLU A 217 41.23 -21.00 9.68
C GLU A 217 41.72 -21.34 11.11
N ASP A 218 40.96 -21.01 12.17
CA ASP A 218 41.27 -21.40 13.55
C ASP A 218 40.02 -21.27 14.44
N VAL A 219 39.69 -22.27 15.23
CA VAL A 219 38.53 -22.24 16.11
C VAL A 219 38.88 -22.66 17.52
N ASP A 220 38.92 -21.68 18.40
CA ASP A 220 38.80 -21.89 19.83
C ASP A 220 37.32 -21.76 20.27
N ALA A 221 36.97 -22.45 21.37
CA ALA A 221 35.69 -22.25 22.01
C ALA A 221 35.53 -20.80 22.48
N GLY A 222 34.43 -20.14 22.15
CA GLY A 222 34.31 -18.74 22.57
C GLY A 222 32.96 -18.10 22.23
N VAL A 223 32.73 -16.98 22.89
CA VAL A 223 31.61 -16.08 22.59
C VAL A 223 31.99 -15.15 21.46
N TRP A 224 31.08 -14.95 20.54
CA TRP A 224 31.23 -13.99 19.45
C TRP A 224 30.01 -13.08 19.33
N ALA A 225 30.22 -11.90 18.84
CA ALA A 225 29.16 -10.96 18.49
C ALA A 225 29.39 -10.39 17.10
N ARG A 226 28.32 -10.12 16.38
CA ARG A 226 28.36 -9.56 15.03
C ARG A 226 27.24 -8.56 14.82
N VAL A 227 27.55 -7.49 14.09
CA VAL A 227 26.57 -6.49 13.63
C VAL A 227 26.80 -6.30 12.14
N TYR A 228 25.72 -6.35 11.38
CA TYR A 228 25.76 -6.06 9.95
C TYR A 228 24.45 -5.43 9.51
N GLY A 229 24.44 -4.89 8.33
CA GLY A 229 23.24 -4.28 7.75
C GLY A 229 23.44 -4.01 6.27
N GLY A 230 22.37 -3.69 5.62
CA GLY A 230 22.37 -3.46 4.20
C GLY A 230 21.07 -2.87 3.68
N ARG A 231 21.02 -2.80 2.37
CA ARG A 231 19.82 -2.36 1.64
C ARG A 231 19.48 -3.40 0.57
N LEU A 232 18.24 -3.87 0.61
CA LEU A 232 17.66 -4.72 -0.42
C LEU A 232 16.73 -3.87 -1.29
N LYS A 233 16.73 -4.16 -2.58
CA LYS A 233 15.85 -3.51 -3.54
C LYS A 233 15.28 -4.58 -4.47
N GLY A 234 13.97 -4.74 -4.45
CA GLY A 234 13.19 -5.53 -5.40
C GLY A 234 12.38 -4.64 -6.33
N ASP A 235 11.59 -5.25 -7.21
CA ASP A 235 10.78 -4.53 -8.21
C ASP A 235 9.71 -3.62 -7.59
N SER A 236 9.31 -3.90 -6.37
CA SER A 236 8.19 -3.22 -5.73
C SER A 236 8.42 -2.90 -4.26
N PHE A 237 9.63 -3.09 -3.75
CA PHE A 237 9.99 -2.73 -2.38
C PHE A 237 11.45 -2.30 -2.27
N THR A 238 11.73 -1.57 -1.19
CA THR A 238 13.09 -1.27 -0.75
C THR A 238 13.14 -1.48 0.75
N GLU A 239 14.11 -2.25 1.23
CA GLU A 239 14.29 -2.52 2.65
C GLU A 239 15.70 -2.13 3.09
N ASN A 240 15.79 -1.36 4.17
CA ASN A 240 17.04 -1.11 4.88
C ASN A 240 17.01 -1.92 6.17
N TYR A 241 17.97 -2.81 6.36
CA TYR A 241 17.98 -3.69 7.52
C TYR A 241 19.26 -3.59 8.33
N GLN A 242 19.15 -3.92 9.61
CA GLN A 242 20.25 -4.12 10.55
C GLN A 242 20.01 -5.41 11.34
N THR A 243 21.07 -6.16 11.57
CA THR A 243 21.04 -7.41 12.31
C THR A 243 22.15 -7.46 13.33
N TYR A 244 21.81 -7.94 14.50
CA TYR A 244 22.67 -8.15 15.65
C TYR A 244 22.66 -9.64 15.97
N GLN A 245 23.84 -10.23 16.09
CA GLN A 245 24.01 -11.64 16.43
C GLN A 245 24.94 -11.78 17.63
N LEU A 246 24.62 -12.72 18.49
CA LEU A 246 25.45 -13.15 19.63
C LEU A 246 25.43 -14.67 19.66
N GLY A 247 26.59 -15.29 19.69
CA GLY A 247 26.67 -16.74 19.68
C GLY A 247 27.85 -17.28 20.46
N TYR A 248 27.89 -18.59 20.56
CA TYR A 248 28.95 -19.35 21.20
C TYR A 248 29.35 -20.53 20.34
N ASP A 249 30.65 -20.65 20.06
CA ASP A 249 31.26 -21.74 19.32
C ASP A 249 31.93 -22.73 20.26
N MET A 250 31.83 -24.02 19.94
CA MET A 250 32.46 -25.10 20.68
C MET A 250 33.02 -26.13 19.69
N PRO A 251 34.33 -26.40 19.74
CA PRO A 251 34.90 -27.51 18.98
C PRO A 251 34.44 -28.84 19.60
N PHE A 252 34.07 -29.79 18.73
CA PHE A 252 33.66 -31.14 19.13
C PHE A 252 34.70 -32.17 18.79
N SER A 253 35.81 -31.82 18.25
CA SER A 253 36.68 -32.89 17.85
C SER A 253 37.35 -33.50 19.09
N SER A 254 37.69 -34.65 19.03
CA SER A 254 38.07 -35.68 18.18
C SER A 254 39.27 -36.34 18.69
N GLU A 255 39.54 -37.46 18.13
CA GLU A 255 40.70 -38.27 18.35
C GLU A 255 41.97 -37.54 17.86
N GLU A 256 43.05 -37.72 18.61
CA GLU A 256 44.37 -37.28 18.21
C GLU A 256 44.75 -37.87 16.85
N GLY A 257 44.92 -37.02 15.82
CA GLY A 257 45.19 -37.43 14.45
C GLY A 257 43.98 -37.34 13.48
N ALA A 258 42.85 -36.79 13.89
CA ALA A 258 41.72 -36.62 12.99
C ALA A 258 42.03 -35.74 11.77
N THR A 259 41.48 -36.11 10.63
CA THR A 259 41.66 -35.40 9.35
C THR A 259 40.65 -34.28 9.17
N ALA A 260 39.75 -34.11 10.12
CA ALA A 260 38.68 -33.12 10.09
C ALA A 260 38.31 -32.70 11.51
N ASP A 261 37.98 -31.42 11.69
CA ASP A 261 37.51 -30.85 12.93
C ASP A 261 36.04 -30.47 12.81
N TRP A 262 35.25 -30.79 13.84
CA TRP A 262 33.86 -30.40 13.97
C TRP A 262 33.73 -29.26 14.95
N ILE A 263 32.95 -28.27 14.56
CA ILE A 263 32.60 -27.12 15.37
C ILE A 263 31.08 -27.08 15.42
N GLY A 264 30.53 -26.79 16.55
CA GLY A 264 29.11 -26.51 16.70
C GLY A 264 28.88 -25.30 17.54
N GLY A 265 27.71 -24.78 17.48
CA GLY A 265 27.35 -23.61 18.27
C GLY A 265 25.89 -23.28 18.24
N ALA A 266 25.57 -22.27 19.02
CA ALA A 266 24.26 -21.66 19.03
C ALA A 266 24.37 -20.15 18.95
N ALA A 267 23.38 -19.50 18.34
CA ALA A 267 23.32 -18.06 18.24
C ALA A 267 21.90 -17.55 18.44
N VAL A 268 21.82 -16.37 19.04
CA VAL A 268 20.61 -15.55 19.06
C VAL A 268 20.79 -14.40 18.08
N GLU A 269 19.71 -14.00 17.43
CA GLU A 269 19.71 -12.95 16.43
C GLU A 269 18.55 -12.00 16.68
N TYR A 270 18.80 -10.72 16.46
CA TYR A 270 17.77 -9.69 16.34
C TYR A 270 17.98 -8.91 15.06
N SER A 271 16.99 -8.89 14.19
CA SER A 271 17.00 -8.15 12.94
C SER A 271 15.86 -7.13 12.91
N LYS A 272 16.16 -5.98 12.34
CA LYS A 272 15.18 -4.91 12.10
C LYS A 272 15.31 -4.44 10.66
N GLY A 273 14.18 -4.40 9.94
CA GLY A 273 14.08 -3.91 8.57
C GLY A 273 13.04 -2.81 8.46
N ASN A 274 13.41 -1.68 7.85
CA ASN A 274 12.45 -0.65 7.46
C ASN A 274 12.19 -0.79 5.96
N ILE A 275 10.94 -1.01 5.60
CA ILE A 275 10.55 -1.36 4.24
C ILE A 275 9.58 -0.33 3.66
N GLY A 276 9.77 0.00 2.37
CA GLY A 276 8.89 0.85 1.59
C GLY A 276 8.30 0.06 0.43
N TYR A 277 6.98 0.16 0.23
CA TYR A 277 6.20 -0.56 -0.77
C TYR A 277 5.64 0.36 -1.88
N GLY A 278 6.21 1.53 -2.05
CA GLY A 278 5.69 2.56 -2.95
C GLY A 278 4.67 3.46 -2.25
N VAL A 279 3.41 3.07 -2.20
CA VAL A 279 2.33 3.81 -1.49
C VAL A 279 2.13 3.34 -0.03
N GLY A 280 3.09 2.63 0.53
CA GLY A 280 3.08 2.17 1.91
C GLY A 280 4.48 1.99 2.44
N SER A 281 4.61 1.93 3.75
CA SER A 281 5.84 1.60 4.46
C SER A 281 5.55 0.73 5.68
N GLY A 282 6.57 0.14 6.24
CA GLY A 282 6.44 -0.68 7.44
C GLY A 282 7.78 -0.98 8.07
N GLU A 283 7.73 -1.61 9.22
CA GLU A 283 8.89 -2.08 9.94
C GLU A 283 8.75 -3.57 10.25
N ASN A 284 9.76 -4.36 9.91
CA ASN A 284 9.85 -5.76 10.29
C ASN A 284 10.91 -5.95 11.38
N LYS A 285 10.57 -6.74 12.40
CA LYS A 285 11.48 -7.17 13.46
C LYS A 285 11.49 -8.68 13.52
N MET A 286 12.66 -9.28 13.55
CA MET A 286 12.82 -10.73 13.72
C MET A 286 13.75 -11.00 14.90
N SER A 287 13.28 -11.85 15.82
CA SER A 287 14.13 -12.49 16.83
C SER A 287 14.32 -13.94 16.44
N ALA A 288 15.54 -14.46 16.44
CA ALA A 288 15.78 -15.84 16.02
C ALA A 288 16.75 -16.57 16.92
N LEU A 289 16.61 -17.89 16.96
CA LEU A 289 17.55 -18.84 17.53
C LEU A 289 18.10 -19.72 16.44
N ALA A 290 19.42 -19.91 16.40
CA ALA A 290 20.08 -20.77 15.46
C ALA A 290 20.97 -21.80 16.18
N LEU A 291 20.98 -23.01 15.66
CA LEU A 291 21.93 -24.06 15.97
C LEU A 291 22.72 -24.36 14.70
N TYR A 292 24.02 -24.55 14.84
CA TYR A 292 24.86 -24.86 13.68
C TYR A 292 25.95 -25.85 14.00
N ALA A 293 26.37 -26.55 12.96
CA ALA A 293 27.54 -27.40 12.97
C ALA A 293 28.32 -27.23 11.67
N ALA A 294 29.62 -27.17 11.77
CA ALA A 294 30.53 -27.10 10.64
C ALA A 294 31.59 -28.18 10.75
N ARG A 295 31.92 -28.83 9.62
CA ARG A 295 33.02 -29.77 9.51
C ARG A 295 34.06 -29.21 8.56
N HIS A 296 35.26 -29.00 9.07
CA HIS A 296 36.37 -28.51 8.29
C HIS A 296 37.47 -29.58 8.17
N THR A 297 37.92 -29.84 6.96
CA THR A 297 38.99 -30.80 6.70
C THR A 297 40.31 -30.11 6.38
N LYS A 298 41.42 -30.74 6.70
CA LYS A 298 42.76 -30.24 6.34
C LYS A 298 42.99 -30.15 4.83
N SER A 299 42.20 -30.91 4.03
CA SER A 299 42.20 -30.82 2.56
C SER A 299 41.44 -29.62 2.00
N GLY A 300 40.69 -28.89 2.83
CA GLY A 300 39.91 -27.72 2.46
C GLY A 300 38.48 -28.06 1.99
N ASP A 301 38.01 -29.29 2.26
CA ASP A 301 36.60 -29.64 2.10
C ASP A 301 35.85 -29.23 3.35
N ASN A 302 34.70 -28.54 3.20
CA ASN A 302 33.90 -28.08 4.33
C ASN A 302 32.42 -28.40 4.12
N VAL A 303 31.75 -28.72 5.22
CA VAL A 303 30.30 -28.88 5.28
C VAL A 303 29.77 -28.03 6.41
N ASP A 304 28.82 -27.18 6.12
CA ASP A 304 28.16 -26.31 7.11
C ASP A 304 26.67 -26.65 7.15
N ILE A 305 26.12 -26.80 8.34
CA ILE A 305 24.71 -27.11 8.57
C ILE A 305 24.16 -26.08 9.56
N ILE A 306 23.05 -25.42 9.23
CA ILE A 306 22.40 -24.42 10.06
C ILE A 306 20.92 -24.72 10.16
N LEU A 307 20.41 -24.87 11.38
CA LEU A 307 18.99 -24.87 11.70
C LEU A 307 18.63 -23.57 12.42
N LYS A 308 17.69 -22.81 11.89
CA LYS A 308 17.27 -21.52 12.45
C LYS A 308 15.77 -21.45 12.57
N HIS A 309 15.30 -20.93 13.70
CA HIS A 309 13.90 -20.58 13.93
C HIS A 309 13.79 -19.11 14.30
N GLY A 310 12.91 -18.37 13.59
CA GLY A 310 12.71 -16.93 13.75
C GLY A 310 11.25 -16.58 13.99
N TRP A 311 11.02 -15.64 14.90
CA TRP A 311 9.73 -15.01 15.16
C TRP A 311 9.77 -13.61 14.56
N VAL A 312 8.86 -13.33 13.64
CA VAL A 312 8.76 -12.06 12.92
C VAL A 312 7.54 -11.31 13.41
N LYS A 313 7.71 -10.03 13.71
CA LYS A 313 6.63 -9.07 13.95
C LYS A 313 6.85 -7.87 13.05
N GLY A 314 5.79 -7.34 12.50
CA GLY A 314 5.87 -6.16 11.65
C GLY A 314 4.61 -5.34 11.69
N ASP A 315 4.72 -4.16 11.12
CA ASP A 315 3.63 -3.24 10.86
C ASP A 315 3.65 -2.81 9.39
N ILE A 316 2.52 -2.35 8.92
CA ILE A 316 2.38 -1.72 7.62
C ILE A 316 1.43 -0.54 7.73
N GLU A 317 1.80 0.57 7.09
CA GLU A 317 1.00 1.75 6.91
C GLU A 317 0.95 2.11 5.43
N THR A 318 -0.23 2.38 4.89
CA THR A 318 -0.42 2.83 3.51
C THR A 318 -0.82 4.30 3.48
N TYR A 319 -0.50 5.01 2.38
CA TYR A 319 -0.65 6.47 2.26
C TYR A 319 -1.61 6.88 1.13
N GLY A 320 -2.22 5.93 0.45
CA GLY A 320 -3.18 6.20 -0.62
C GLY A 320 -4.50 6.77 -0.11
N ILE A 321 -5.46 6.94 -1.01
CA ILE A 321 -6.79 7.45 -0.68
C ILE A 321 -7.53 6.53 0.30
N GLY A 322 -7.19 5.23 0.24
CA GLY A 322 -7.64 4.22 1.19
C GLY A 322 -6.66 3.96 2.33
N ALA A 323 -5.87 4.96 2.75
CA ALA A 323 -4.84 4.81 3.78
C ALA A 323 -5.31 3.96 4.96
N ASP A 324 -4.51 2.96 5.30
CA ASP A 324 -4.84 1.93 6.28
C ASP A 324 -3.57 1.47 7.01
N ASP A 325 -3.72 0.85 8.14
CA ASP A 325 -2.61 0.34 8.94
C ASP A 325 -2.97 -0.99 9.59
N SER A 326 -1.96 -1.80 9.84
CA SER A 326 -2.10 -3.06 10.58
C SER A 326 -0.78 -3.55 11.12
N ASP A 327 -0.85 -4.29 12.20
CA ASP A 327 0.24 -5.12 12.71
C ASP A 327 0.05 -6.56 12.24
N TYR A 328 1.16 -7.29 12.11
CA TYR A 328 1.16 -8.70 11.77
C TYR A 328 2.30 -9.44 12.45
N ASP A 329 2.14 -10.76 12.62
CA ASP A 329 3.19 -11.63 13.11
C ASP A 329 3.20 -12.97 12.38
N THR A 330 4.37 -13.59 12.34
CA THR A 330 4.57 -14.92 11.80
C THR A 330 5.86 -15.52 12.35
N ASN A 331 6.14 -16.75 11.97
CA ASN A 331 7.42 -17.38 12.27
C ASN A 331 7.99 -18.11 11.06
N SER A 332 9.27 -18.37 11.11
CA SER A 332 10.00 -19.07 10.05
C SER A 332 10.91 -20.14 10.64
N THR A 333 11.09 -21.22 9.90
CA THR A 333 12.07 -22.25 10.20
C THR A 333 12.88 -22.53 8.95
N SER A 334 14.20 -22.52 9.05
CA SER A 334 15.09 -22.79 7.93
C SER A 334 16.14 -23.83 8.29
N LEU A 335 16.44 -24.69 7.32
CA LEU A 335 17.56 -25.62 7.32
C LEU A 335 18.43 -25.32 6.13
N SER A 336 19.71 -24.98 6.37
CA SER A 336 20.69 -24.74 5.33
C SER A 336 21.81 -25.75 5.43
N VAL A 337 22.23 -26.29 4.31
CA VAL A 337 23.41 -27.13 4.17
C VAL A 337 24.28 -26.56 3.06
N GLU A 338 25.54 -26.31 3.36
CA GLU A 338 26.53 -25.87 2.39
C GLU A 338 27.68 -26.90 2.33
N TYR A 339 28.11 -27.19 1.13
CA TYR A 339 29.33 -27.95 0.87
C TYR A 339 30.25 -27.13 -0.01
N ASN A 340 31.51 -27.04 0.39
CA ASN A 340 32.53 -26.49 -0.47
C ASN A 340 33.76 -27.38 -0.53
N LYS A 341 34.48 -27.33 -1.65
CA LYS A 341 35.67 -28.13 -1.88
C LYS A 341 36.75 -27.30 -2.52
N ARG A 342 37.97 -27.34 -1.95
CA ARG A 342 39.17 -26.74 -2.56
C ARG A 342 39.71 -27.68 -3.63
N LEU A 343 39.57 -27.33 -4.92
CA LEU A 343 39.96 -28.20 -6.05
C LEU A 343 41.41 -28.03 -6.48
N ALA A 344 42.00 -26.87 -6.40
CA ALA A 344 43.35 -26.62 -6.84
C ALA A 344 43.95 -25.42 -6.10
N GLN A 345 45.22 -25.50 -5.79
CA GLN A 345 46.00 -24.41 -5.23
C GLN A 345 47.32 -24.26 -6.00
N LYS A 346 47.55 -23.09 -6.59
CA LYS A 346 48.81 -22.76 -7.27
C LYS A 346 49.11 -21.29 -7.04
N ASN A 347 50.37 -20.98 -6.60
CA ASN A 347 50.84 -19.62 -6.42
C ASN A 347 49.88 -18.75 -5.58
N ASN A 348 49.47 -19.17 -4.40
CA ASN A 348 48.49 -18.51 -3.53
C ASN A 348 47.08 -18.30 -4.13
N THR A 349 46.75 -18.95 -5.21
CA THR A 349 45.41 -18.89 -5.82
C THR A 349 44.78 -20.28 -5.75
N PHE A 350 43.52 -20.35 -5.32
CA PHE A 350 42.76 -21.60 -5.29
C PHE A 350 41.35 -21.42 -5.90
N ILE A 351 40.77 -22.51 -6.32
CA ILE A 351 39.38 -22.59 -6.78
C ILE A 351 38.64 -23.44 -5.77
N ALA A 352 37.58 -22.89 -5.19
CA ALA A 352 36.71 -23.61 -4.26
C ALA A 352 35.23 -23.45 -4.68
N PRO A 353 34.70 -24.38 -5.49
CA PRO A 353 33.28 -24.40 -5.80
C PRO A 353 32.47 -24.66 -4.52
N GLN A 354 31.32 -23.99 -4.43
CA GLN A 354 30.38 -24.11 -3.33
C GLN A 354 29.01 -24.53 -3.86
N LEU A 355 28.36 -25.42 -3.13
CA LEU A 355 26.96 -25.80 -3.34
C LEU A 355 26.22 -25.58 -2.03
N GLN A 356 25.12 -24.85 -2.09
CA GLN A 356 24.27 -24.60 -0.94
C GLN A 356 22.82 -24.98 -1.27
N LEU A 357 22.16 -25.60 -0.31
CA LEU A 357 20.72 -25.81 -0.30
C LEU A 357 20.17 -25.21 1.00
N THR A 358 19.18 -24.34 0.87
CA THR A 358 18.44 -23.80 2.01
C THR A 358 16.95 -24.06 1.82
N LEU A 359 16.37 -24.76 2.76
CA LEU A 359 14.93 -24.98 2.85
C LEU A 359 14.41 -24.02 3.92
N THR A 360 13.45 -23.19 3.54
CA THR A 360 12.81 -22.25 4.46
C THR A 360 11.31 -22.44 4.43
N HIS A 361 10.72 -22.62 5.58
CA HIS A 361 9.29 -22.59 5.79
C HIS A 361 8.93 -21.32 6.57
N ILE A 362 8.05 -20.52 6.01
CA ILE A 362 7.46 -19.36 6.66
C ILE A 362 5.98 -19.66 6.86
N ASN A 363 5.50 -19.58 8.07
CA ASN A 363 4.08 -19.83 8.35
C ASN A 363 3.23 -18.76 7.66
N GLY A 364 2.02 -19.14 7.25
CA GLY A 364 1.02 -18.21 6.81
C GLY A 364 0.73 -17.16 7.88
N ASN A 365 0.39 -15.97 7.48
CA ASN A 365 -0.12 -14.97 8.36
C ASN A 365 -1.51 -14.50 7.92
N GLU A 366 -2.33 -14.13 8.89
CA GLU A 366 -3.63 -13.53 8.66
C GLU A 366 -3.74 -12.32 9.58
N PHE A 367 -4.09 -11.17 8.99
CA PHE A 367 -4.32 -9.96 9.74
C PHE A 367 -5.48 -9.17 9.14
N THR A 368 -6.06 -8.31 9.96
CA THR A 368 -7.15 -7.43 9.53
C THR A 368 -6.72 -5.99 9.76
N THR A 369 -6.84 -5.18 8.73
CA THR A 369 -6.48 -3.77 8.82
C THR A 369 -7.53 -2.99 9.61
N ARG A 370 -7.21 -1.77 10.00
CA ARG A 370 -8.14 -0.87 10.70
C ARG A 370 -9.45 -0.62 9.92
N ARG A 371 -9.42 -0.76 8.59
CA ARG A 371 -10.59 -0.62 7.70
C ARG A 371 -11.28 -1.96 7.38
N ASP A 372 -11.07 -2.99 8.18
CA ASP A 372 -11.65 -4.33 8.02
C ASP A 372 -11.25 -5.06 6.72
N ILE A 373 -10.11 -4.71 6.10
CA ILE A 373 -9.56 -5.47 4.99
C ILE A 373 -8.81 -6.67 5.56
N LYS A 374 -9.29 -7.87 5.26
CA LYS A 374 -8.61 -9.11 5.63
C LYS A 374 -7.52 -9.43 4.62
N VAL A 375 -6.31 -9.60 5.12
CA VAL A 375 -5.15 -10.03 4.35
C VAL A 375 -4.72 -11.39 4.87
N SER A 376 -4.67 -12.38 3.98
CA SER A 376 -4.15 -13.69 4.30
C SER A 376 -3.05 -14.05 3.31
N SER A 377 -1.95 -14.55 3.81
CA SER A 377 -0.92 -15.20 2.99
C SER A 377 -0.83 -16.66 3.40
N GLU A 378 -0.88 -17.55 2.42
CA GLU A 378 -0.53 -18.94 2.65
C GLU A 378 0.95 -19.03 3.00
N GLY A 379 1.29 -19.90 3.97
CA GLY A 379 2.68 -20.12 4.32
C GLY A 379 3.45 -20.70 3.14
N SER A 380 4.70 -20.28 2.94
CA SER A 380 5.60 -20.91 2.00
C SER A 380 6.28 -22.11 2.68
N GLY A 381 6.06 -23.30 2.18
CA GLY A 381 6.70 -24.52 2.69
C GLY A 381 6.71 -25.60 1.64
N ALA A 382 7.65 -26.52 1.74
CA ALA A 382 7.67 -27.72 0.93
C ALA A 382 6.55 -28.69 1.36
N ASP A 383 5.31 -28.31 1.14
CA ASP A 383 4.21 -29.27 1.11
C ASP A 383 4.02 -29.66 -0.36
N GLY A 384 4.05 -30.93 -0.64
CA GLY A 384 4.30 -31.57 -1.95
C GLY A 384 3.35 -31.22 -3.09
N ARG A 385 2.83 -30.00 -3.18
CA ARG A 385 2.03 -29.51 -4.29
C ARG A 385 2.52 -28.22 -4.95
N ASP A 386 3.22 -27.33 -4.23
CA ASP A 386 3.83 -26.14 -4.81
C ASP A 386 5.12 -25.78 -4.06
N GLY A 387 6.15 -26.60 -4.25
CA GLY A 387 7.47 -26.38 -3.67
C GLY A 387 8.23 -25.26 -4.35
N GLY A 388 8.29 -24.10 -3.74
CA GLY A 388 9.27 -23.07 -4.10
C GLY A 388 10.65 -23.49 -3.61
N LEU A 389 11.43 -24.21 -4.42
CA LEU A 389 12.86 -24.35 -4.24
C LEU A 389 13.54 -23.06 -4.66
N SER A 390 14.07 -22.29 -3.71
CA SER A 390 15.01 -21.23 -4.04
C SER A 390 16.41 -21.84 -4.18
N GLU A 391 16.76 -22.25 -5.40
CA GLU A 391 18.13 -22.57 -5.77
C GLU A 391 18.90 -21.26 -5.97
N ALA A 392 19.93 -21.05 -5.19
CA ALA A 392 20.95 -20.07 -5.51
C ALA A 392 22.28 -20.81 -5.66
N ALA A 393 22.65 -21.13 -6.88
CA ALA A 393 23.99 -21.55 -7.22
C ALA A 393 24.83 -20.27 -7.41
N VAL A 394 25.76 -20.00 -6.51
CA VAL A 394 26.72 -18.91 -6.67
C VAL A 394 28.12 -19.53 -6.88
N CYS A 395 28.68 -19.33 -8.06
CA CYS A 395 30.09 -19.62 -8.33
C CYS A 395 30.89 -18.35 -7.97
N GLY A 396 31.56 -18.34 -6.82
CA GLY A 396 32.43 -17.25 -6.38
C GLY A 396 33.88 -17.61 -6.57
N THR A 397 34.64 -16.76 -7.28
CA THR A 397 36.10 -16.79 -7.29
C THR A 397 36.59 -15.77 -6.26
N HIS A 398 37.20 -16.22 -5.18
CA HIS A 398 37.94 -15.36 -4.27
C HIS A 398 39.39 -15.25 -4.73
N ARG A 399 39.88 -14.01 -4.82
CA ARG A 399 41.31 -13.71 -4.99
C ARG A 399 41.93 -13.40 -3.64
#